data_b74eff989a0338b1b4f7c3b07e7b1da5
#
_entry.id   b74eff989a0338b1b4f7c3b07e7b1da5
#
_cell.length_a   1.000
_cell.length_b   1.000
_cell.length_c   1.000
_cell.angle_alpha   90.00
_cell.angle_beta   90.00
_cell.angle_gamma   90.00
#
_symmetry.space_group_name_H-M   'P 1'
#
loop_
_entity.id
_entity.type
_entity.pdbx_description
1 polymer ?
#
loop_
_entity_poly.entity_id
_entity_poly.type
_entity_poly.pdbx_seq_one_letter_code
_entity_poly.pdbx_strand_id
1 'polypeptide(L)' 'MNREYLEAKVDLCLNQAEIDIQQEEIARAIKNLERANSALSRIFNLEEEENE' A
#
# COMPACT_ATOMS: atom_id res chain seq x y z
N MET A 1 -10.83 -13.06 -0.93
CA MET A 1 -11.11 -12.50 0.11
C MET A 1 -10.38 -11.26 0.33
N ASN A 2 -9.23 -11.24 0.24
CA ASN A 2 -8.51 -10.17 0.77
C ASN A 2 -7.98 -9.17 -0.21
N ARG A 3 -8.30 -9.35 -1.51
CA ARG A 3 -7.85 -8.40 -2.49
C ARG A 3 -8.44 -7.00 -2.24
N GLU A 4 -9.75 -6.95 -1.93
CA GLU A 4 -10.40 -5.67 -1.66
C GLU A 4 -9.80 -5.01 -0.43
N TYR A 5 -9.54 -5.80 0.60
CA TYR A 5 -8.90 -5.29 1.80
C TYR A 5 -7.51 -4.73 1.49
N LEU A 6 -6.73 -5.49 0.71
CA LEU A 6 -5.38 -5.06 0.37
C LEU A 6 -5.38 -3.80 -0.50
N GLU A 7 -6.32 -3.72 -1.44
CA GLU A 7 -6.44 -2.52 -2.27
C GLU A 7 -6.80 -1.30 -1.43
N ALA A 8 -7.73 -1.47 -0.48
CA ALA A 8 -8.10 -0.39 0.41
C ALA A 8 -6.91 0.04 1.26
N LYS A 9 -6.10 -0.91 1.70
CA LYS A 9 -4.92 -0.62 2.50
C LYS A 9 -3.90 0.17 1.70
N VAL A 10 -3.70 -0.19 0.43
CA VAL A 10 -2.81 0.56 -0.46
C VAL A 10 -3.29 2.00 -0.58
N ASP A 11 -4.59 2.18 -0.84
CA ASP A 11 -5.16 3.52 -0.98
C ASP A 11 -4.96 4.35 0.27
N LEU A 12 -5.24 3.78 1.44
CA LEU A 12 -5.05 4.48 2.70
C LEU A 12 -3.60 4.88 2.92
N CYS A 13 -2.69 3.96 2.65
CA CYS A 13 -1.27 4.25 2.85
C CYS A 13 -0.77 5.32 1.89
N LEU A 14 -1.22 5.29 0.64
CA LEU A 14 -0.83 6.30 -0.34
C LEU A 14 -1.40 7.67 0.03
N ASN A 15 -2.66 7.71 0.45
CA ASN A 15 -3.26 8.96 0.88
C ASN A 15 -2.55 9.53 2.10
N GLN A 16 -2.20 8.68 3.05
CA GLN A 16 -1.49 9.13 4.23
C GLN A 16 -0.09 9.63 3.88
N ALA A 17 0.59 8.94 2.96
CA ALA A 17 1.91 9.38 2.51
C ALA A 17 1.83 10.77 1.87
N GLU A 18 0.79 11.02 1.10
CA GLU A 18 0.59 12.31 0.47
C GLU A 18 0.41 13.42 1.50
N ILE A 19 -0.40 13.14 2.53
CA ILE A 19 -0.60 14.08 3.64
C ILE A 19 0.73 14.32 4.36
N ASP A 20 1.48 13.25 4.61
CA ASP A 20 2.76 13.36 5.30
C ASP A 20 3.74 14.25 4.53
N ILE A 21 3.75 14.11 3.20
CA ILE A 21 4.60 14.95 2.36
C ILE A 21 4.20 16.42 2.48
N GLN A 22 2.89 16.69 2.46
CA GLN A 22 2.39 18.06 2.59
C GLN A 22 2.75 18.67 3.94
N GLN A 23 2.87 17.83 4.97
CA GLN A 23 3.24 18.28 6.30
C GLN A 23 4.74 18.21 6.55
N GLU A 24 5.50 17.90 5.52
CA GLU A 24 6.97 17.76 5.60
C GLU A 24 7.42 16.65 6.53
N GLU A 25 6.56 15.63 6.69
CA GLU A 25 6.87 14.45 7.49
C GLU A 25 7.37 13.34 6.57
N ILE A 26 8.58 13.54 6.03
CA ILE A 26 9.09 12.68 4.96
C ILE A 26 9.36 11.26 5.47
N ALA A 27 9.85 11.11 6.70
CA ALA A 27 10.11 9.78 7.25
C ALA A 27 8.82 8.96 7.36
N ARG A 28 7.71 9.60 7.73
CA ARG A 28 6.41 8.92 7.78
C ARG A 28 5.93 8.55 6.40
N ALA A 29 6.13 9.45 5.43
CA ALA A 29 5.73 9.18 4.06
C ALA A 29 6.43 7.94 3.54
N ILE A 30 7.73 7.82 3.81
CA ILE A 30 8.51 6.65 3.39
C ILE A 30 7.93 5.38 4.00
N LYS A 31 7.60 5.40 5.30
CA LYS A 31 7.03 4.23 5.95
C LYS A 31 5.68 3.85 5.36
N ASN A 32 4.84 4.83 5.05
CA ASN A 32 3.55 4.56 4.46
C ASN A 32 3.69 4.01 3.04
N LEU A 33 4.67 4.49 2.29
CA LEU A 33 4.95 3.95 0.97
C LEU A 33 5.45 2.51 1.06
N GLU A 34 6.25 2.19 2.07
CA GLU A 34 6.70 0.82 2.29
C GLU A 34 5.54 -0.11 2.60
N ARG A 35 4.59 0.36 3.40
CA ARG A 35 3.37 -0.40 3.70
C ARG A 35 2.54 -0.64 2.46
N ALA A 36 2.40 0.38 1.62
CA ALA A 36 1.69 0.25 0.37
C ALA A 36 2.38 -0.78 -0.52
N ASN A 37 3.70 -0.73 -0.58
CA ASN A 37 4.48 -1.66 -1.39
C ASN A 37 4.29 -3.10 -0.91
N SER A 38 4.27 -3.31 0.42
CA SER A 38 4.04 -4.64 0.98
C SER A 38 2.67 -5.18 0.60
N ALA A 39 1.65 -4.32 0.65
CA ALA A 39 0.30 -4.73 0.27
C ALA A 39 0.22 -5.04 -1.22
N LEU A 40 0.90 -4.25 -2.05
CA LEU A 40 0.94 -4.52 -3.49
C LEU A 40 1.61 -5.85 -3.80
N SER A 41 2.67 -6.19 -3.07
CA SER A 41 3.33 -7.48 -3.24
C SER A 41 2.39 -8.63 -2.93
N ARG A 42 1.55 -8.48 -1.91
CA ARG A 42 0.57 -9.50 -1.57
C ARG A 42 -0.49 -9.64 -2.66
N ILE A 43 -0.94 -8.52 -3.22
CA ILE A 43 -1.89 -8.56 -4.33
C ILE A 43 -1.27 -9.28 -5.52
N PHE A 44 -0.02 -8.96 -5.83
CA PHE A 44 0.69 -9.61 -6.91
C PHE A 44 0.75 -11.12 -6.71
N ASN A 45 1.06 -11.55 -5.49
CA ASN A 45 1.12 -12.98 -5.18
C ASN A 45 -0.23 -13.65 -5.32
N LEU A 46 -1.31 -12.98 -4.93
CA LEU A 46 -2.66 -13.52 -5.11
C LEU A 46 -2.98 -13.71 -6.59
N GLU A 47 -2.60 -12.75 -7.41
CA GLU A 47 -2.83 -12.85 -8.86
C GLU A 47 -2.06 -14.02 -9.47
N GLU A 48 -0.84 -14.22 -9.02
CA GLU A 48 -0.03 -15.34 -9.50
C GLU A 48 -0.66 -16.68 -9.12
N GLU A 49 -1.20 -16.78 -7.91
CA GLU A 49 -1.87 -17.98 -7.47
C GLU A 49 -3.12 -18.27 -8.29
N GLU A 50 -3.86 -17.22 -8.64
CA GLU A 50 -5.10 -17.36 -9.41
C GLU A 50 -4.83 -17.79 -10.84
N ASN A 51 -3.67 -17.50 -11.37
CA ASN A 51 -3.32 -17.80 -12.75
C ASN A 51 -2.73 -19.19 -12.92
N GLU A 52 -2.58 -19.93 -11.84
CA GLU A 52 -2.18 -21.32 -11.93
C GLU A 52 -3.40 -22.20 -12.05
#